data_49dff2749cf193756e6937033cca92c2
#
_entry.id   49dff2749cf193756e6937033cca92c2
#
_cell.length_a   1.000
_cell.length_b   1.000
_cell.length_c   1.000
_cell.angle_alpha   90.00
_cell.angle_beta   90.00
_cell.angle_gamma   90.00
#
_symmetry.space_group_name_H-M   'P 1'
#
loop_
_entity.id
_entity.type
_entity.pdbx_description
1 polymer ?
#
loop_
_entity_poly.entity_id
_entity_poly.type
_entity_poly.pdbx_seq_one_letter_code
_entity_poly.pdbx_strand_id
1 'polypeptide(L)'
;ITVVSNFRNNDIASGGEGAPFAPLFHSWLFLNKKVNRILINIGGVSNISLLLKNGNYKGYDIGPGNILMDSWSIANKKGDFDLKGQWAITGNINHRLLSEFKKDAFFKRKPPKSTGTDYFNLKWIKEKISINNESIATADVQATLTELTVDMIIDAIKKYPKESEIAFCGGGIKNNFLMSRIKHKLNKKINLTSDWGIESKWVEAAGFSYLSKKRIDKIYSDLRLVTGSNAPTMLGGVFLPPEKINKLRGR
;
A
#
# COMPACT_ATOMS: atom_id res chain seq x y z
N ILE A 1 1.96 0.40 30.81
CA ILE A 1 1.61 -0.58 29.78
C ILE A 1 2.84 -0.98 28.98
N THR A 2 2.98 -2.25 28.59
CA THR A 2 4.00 -2.72 27.67
C THR A 2 3.66 -2.29 26.25
N VAL A 3 4.63 -1.73 25.53
CA VAL A 3 4.47 -1.27 24.14
C VAL A 3 5.37 -2.10 23.22
N VAL A 4 4.86 -2.50 22.07
CA VAL A 4 5.65 -3.09 20.98
C VAL A 4 5.62 -2.13 19.81
N SER A 5 6.79 -1.71 19.34
CA SER A 5 6.92 -0.73 18.25
C SER A 5 8.23 -0.92 17.47
N ASN A 6 8.55 0.02 16.57
CA ASN A 6 9.80 0.01 15.77
C ASN A 6 9.98 -1.26 14.93
N PHE A 7 8.90 -1.76 14.33
CA PHE A 7 8.92 -3.00 13.56
C PHE A 7 9.88 -2.98 12.37
N ARG A 8 10.13 -1.79 11.79
CA ARG A 8 10.98 -1.61 10.60
C ARG A 8 12.45 -1.79 10.86
N ASN A 9 12.93 -1.41 12.06
CA ASN A 9 14.37 -1.30 12.36
C ASN A 9 15.11 -2.63 12.16
N ASN A 10 14.54 -3.73 12.64
CA ASN A 10 15.18 -5.04 12.55
C ASN A 10 15.17 -5.59 11.11
N ASP A 11 14.14 -5.29 10.33
CA ASP A 11 14.09 -5.64 8.92
C ASP A 11 15.15 -4.88 8.12
N ILE A 12 15.28 -3.55 8.34
CA ILE A 12 16.31 -2.71 7.73
C ILE A 12 17.70 -3.19 8.14
N ALA A 13 17.93 -3.50 9.43
CA ALA A 13 19.19 -4.04 9.91
C ALA A 13 19.53 -5.40 9.28
N SER A 14 18.53 -6.14 8.81
CA SER A 14 18.68 -7.40 8.07
C SER A 14 18.77 -7.20 6.55
N GLY A 15 18.94 -5.96 6.07
CA GLY A 15 19.07 -5.62 4.65
C GLY A 15 17.75 -5.46 3.90
N GLY A 16 16.61 -5.48 4.59
CA GLY A 16 15.29 -5.25 4.00
C GLY A 16 14.94 -3.77 3.82
N GLU A 17 13.94 -3.48 2.99
CA GLU A 17 13.40 -2.13 2.72
C GLU A 17 12.61 -1.55 3.93
N GLY A 18 12.35 -2.32 4.99
CA GLY A 18 11.56 -1.90 6.15
C GLY A 18 10.04 -1.74 5.90
N ALA A 19 9.59 -2.01 4.69
CA ALA A 19 8.18 -2.02 4.25
C ALA A 19 8.06 -2.70 2.87
N PRO A 20 6.83 -3.12 2.46
CA PRO A 20 5.60 -3.17 3.25
C PRO A 20 5.55 -4.41 4.17
N PHE A 21 4.90 -4.33 5.34
CA PHE A 21 4.60 -5.52 6.16
C PHE A 21 3.23 -6.12 5.87
N ALA A 22 2.43 -5.42 5.07
CA ALA A 22 1.09 -5.86 4.71
C ALA A 22 1.03 -7.30 4.20
N PRO A 23 1.92 -7.79 3.31
CA PRO A 23 1.86 -9.16 2.82
C PRO A 23 1.99 -10.21 3.93
N LEU A 24 2.75 -9.94 4.98
CA LEU A 24 2.91 -10.84 6.12
C LEU A 24 1.61 -11.02 6.89
N PHE A 25 0.98 -9.91 7.31
CA PHE A 25 -0.26 -10.03 8.08
C PHE A 25 -1.48 -10.32 7.18
N HIS A 26 -1.46 -9.94 5.92
CA HIS A 26 -2.47 -10.37 4.96
C HIS A 26 -2.43 -11.90 4.77
N SER A 27 -1.27 -12.53 4.80
CA SER A 27 -1.17 -14.00 4.73
C SER A 27 -1.80 -14.65 5.94
N TRP A 28 -1.59 -14.10 7.13
CA TRP A 28 -2.24 -14.60 8.35
C TRP A 28 -3.76 -14.43 8.32
N LEU A 29 -4.26 -13.29 7.83
CA LEU A 29 -5.70 -12.98 7.82
C LEU A 29 -6.47 -13.69 6.70
N PHE A 30 -5.87 -13.77 5.49
CA PHE A 30 -6.64 -14.02 4.27
C PHE A 30 -6.11 -15.15 3.40
N LEU A 31 -5.03 -15.86 3.80
CA LEU A 31 -4.52 -16.98 3.01
C LEU A 31 -5.59 -18.06 2.86
N ASN A 32 -5.74 -18.56 1.63
CA ASN A 32 -6.70 -19.63 1.32
C ASN A 32 -5.95 -20.78 0.63
N LYS A 33 -6.11 -22.02 1.14
CA LYS A 33 -5.43 -23.19 0.58
C LYS A 33 -6.05 -23.72 -0.74
N LYS A 34 -7.21 -23.18 -1.12
CA LYS A 34 -7.93 -23.64 -2.33
C LYS A 34 -7.68 -22.71 -3.53
N VAL A 35 -7.46 -21.42 -3.29
CA VAL A 35 -7.34 -20.41 -4.34
C VAL A 35 -6.25 -19.40 -4.01
N ASN A 36 -5.55 -18.90 -5.05
CA ASN A 36 -4.66 -17.77 -4.89
C ASN A 36 -5.46 -16.49 -4.67
N ARG A 37 -4.99 -15.62 -3.78
CA ARG A 37 -5.62 -14.34 -3.48
C ARG A 37 -4.66 -13.19 -3.76
N ILE A 38 -5.19 -12.14 -4.36
CA ILE A 38 -4.53 -10.87 -4.55
C ILE A 38 -5.24 -9.86 -3.66
N LEU A 39 -4.51 -9.23 -2.77
CA LEU A 39 -5.02 -8.15 -1.94
C LEU A 39 -4.32 -6.85 -2.30
N ILE A 40 -5.10 -5.84 -2.64
CA ILE A 40 -4.64 -4.47 -2.92
C ILE A 40 -5.03 -3.58 -1.75
N ASN A 41 -4.05 -3.03 -1.08
CA ASN A 41 -4.27 -1.97 -0.09
C ASN A 41 -4.03 -0.62 -0.73
N ILE A 42 -5.05 0.25 -0.74
CA ILE A 42 -4.96 1.62 -1.26
C ILE A 42 -4.92 2.58 -0.07
N GLY A 43 -3.73 2.83 0.44
CA GLY A 43 -3.42 3.86 1.42
C GLY A 43 -2.88 5.12 0.74
N GLY A 44 -2.01 5.88 1.42
CA GLY A 44 -1.21 6.92 0.77
C GLY A 44 -0.36 6.32 -0.35
N VAL A 45 0.31 5.21 -0.08
CA VAL A 45 0.94 4.32 -1.06
C VAL A 45 0.03 3.12 -1.29
N SER A 46 -0.05 2.65 -2.54
CA SER A 46 -0.72 1.39 -2.88
C SER A 46 0.26 0.24 -2.83
N ASN A 47 -0.12 -0.87 -2.20
CA ASN A 47 0.67 -2.10 -2.21
C ASN A 47 -0.17 -3.31 -2.59
N ILE A 48 0.53 -4.35 -3.06
CA ILE A 48 -0.04 -5.63 -3.45
C ILE A 48 0.48 -6.73 -2.56
N SER A 49 -0.41 -7.63 -2.16
CA SER A 49 -0.07 -8.89 -1.52
C SER A 49 -0.58 -10.04 -2.36
N LEU A 50 0.29 -10.94 -2.74
CA LEU A 50 -0.04 -12.20 -3.39
C LEU A 50 0.05 -13.32 -2.37
N LEU A 51 -1.07 -13.97 -2.11
CA LEU A 51 -1.23 -15.06 -1.15
C LEU A 51 -1.46 -16.35 -1.95
N LEU A 52 -0.47 -17.21 -1.98
CA LEU A 52 -0.50 -18.43 -2.78
C LEU A 52 -1.14 -19.58 -1.99
N LYS A 53 -1.93 -20.41 -2.66
CA LYS A 53 -2.58 -21.59 -2.08
C LYS A 53 -1.62 -22.60 -1.43
N ASN A 54 -0.34 -22.57 -1.81
CA ASN A 54 0.71 -23.39 -1.20
C ASN A 54 1.26 -22.84 0.13
N GLY A 55 0.72 -21.72 0.62
CA GLY A 55 1.12 -21.08 1.87
C GLY A 55 2.15 -19.96 1.72
N ASN A 56 2.78 -19.83 0.56
CA ASN A 56 3.73 -18.75 0.31
C ASN A 56 3.01 -17.42 0.09
N TYR A 57 3.70 -16.34 0.44
CA TYR A 57 3.22 -14.99 0.17
C TYR A 57 4.37 -14.10 -0.30
N LYS A 58 4.03 -13.09 -1.07
CA LYS A 58 4.94 -12.03 -1.51
C LYS A 58 4.17 -10.73 -1.72
N GLY A 59 4.87 -9.63 -1.81
CA GLY A 59 4.24 -8.34 -2.11
C GLY A 59 5.24 -7.21 -2.14
N TYR A 60 4.78 -6.04 -2.57
CA TYR A 60 5.60 -4.85 -2.76
C TYR A 60 4.72 -3.61 -2.93
N ASP A 61 5.32 -2.44 -2.80
CA ASP A 61 4.63 -1.18 -3.10
C ASP A 61 4.48 -1.00 -4.62
N ILE A 62 3.24 -0.84 -5.06
CA ILE A 62 2.90 -0.63 -6.48
C ILE A 62 3.35 0.78 -6.91
N GLY A 63 3.06 1.78 -6.06
CA GLY A 63 3.31 3.19 -6.30
C GLY A 63 2.35 4.07 -5.49
N PRO A 64 2.10 5.32 -5.91
CA PRO A 64 1.19 6.20 -5.20
C PRO A 64 -0.22 5.61 -5.15
N GLY A 65 -0.84 5.67 -3.97
CA GLY A 65 -2.26 5.43 -3.79
C GLY A 65 -3.00 6.76 -3.76
N ASN A 66 -3.40 7.23 -2.57
CA ASN A 66 -4.09 8.52 -2.41
C ASN A 66 -3.11 9.71 -2.36
N ILE A 67 -1.84 9.49 -2.04
CA ILE A 67 -0.90 10.55 -1.64
C ILE A 67 -0.76 11.68 -2.66
N LEU A 68 -0.72 11.38 -3.96
CA LEU A 68 -0.62 12.40 -4.99
C LEU A 68 -1.95 13.12 -5.17
N MET A 69 -3.07 12.39 -5.13
CA MET A 69 -4.42 12.97 -5.19
C MET A 69 -4.69 13.91 -4.00
N ASP A 70 -4.31 13.49 -2.80
CA ASP A 70 -4.49 14.28 -1.57
C ASP A 70 -3.58 15.51 -1.59
N SER A 71 -2.30 15.37 -1.95
CA SER A 71 -1.36 16.49 -2.09
C SER A 71 -1.84 17.53 -3.10
N TRP A 72 -2.44 17.09 -4.20
CA TRP A 72 -2.99 17.98 -5.22
C TRP A 72 -4.28 18.66 -4.75
N SER A 73 -5.14 17.94 -4.02
CA SER A 73 -6.36 18.49 -3.39
C SER A 73 -6.02 19.61 -2.42
N ILE A 74 -5.08 19.38 -1.50
CA ILE A 74 -4.59 20.36 -0.52
C ILE A 74 -4.03 21.60 -1.25
N ALA A 75 -3.16 21.41 -2.22
CA ALA A 75 -2.51 22.50 -2.96
C ALA A 75 -3.49 23.38 -3.72
N ASN A 76 -4.63 22.83 -4.14
CA ASN A 76 -5.70 23.56 -4.85
C ASN A 76 -6.88 23.99 -3.94
N LYS A 77 -6.72 23.89 -2.62
CA LYS A 77 -7.73 24.27 -1.62
C LYS A 77 -9.07 23.55 -1.79
N LYS A 78 -9.01 22.27 -2.20
CA LYS A 78 -10.20 21.40 -2.37
C LYS A 78 -10.48 20.51 -1.15
N GLY A 79 -9.71 20.68 -0.05
CA GLY A 79 -9.76 19.90 1.18
C GLY A 79 -8.55 18.98 1.33
N ASP A 80 -8.49 18.26 2.43
CA ASP A 80 -7.38 17.34 2.75
C ASP A 80 -7.31 16.15 1.76
N PHE A 81 -8.43 15.82 1.13
CA PHE A 81 -8.54 14.79 0.10
C PHE A 81 -9.78 15.02 -0.78
N ASP A 82 -9.82 14.41 -1.95
CA ASP A 82 -10.95 14.43 -2.87
C ASP A 82 -12.05 13.47 -2.40
N LEU A 83 -13.04 14.00 -1.67
CA LEU A 83 -14.11 13.20 -1.08
C LEU A 83 -14.87 12.40 -2.14
N LYS A 84 -14.81 11.06 -2.05
CA LYS A 84 -15.44 10.12 -3.00
C LYS A 84 -15.00 10.28 -4.47
N GLY A 85 -13.96 11.07 -4.74
CA GLY A 85 -13.49 11.37 -6.10
C GLY A 85 -14.39 12.37 -6.84
N GLN A 86 -15.14 13.20 -6.11
CA GLN A 86 -16.11 14.15 -6.69
C GLN A 86 -15.45 15.26 -7.49
N TRP A 87 -14.23 15.63 -7.17
CA TRP A 87 -13.50 16.61 -7.97
C TRP A 87 -12.84 15.95 -9.18
N ALA A 88 -12.20 14.81 -9.02
CA ALA A 88 -11.57 14.09 -10.11
C ALA A 88 -12.56 13.75 -11.25
N ILE A 89 -13.81 13.39 -10.92
CA ILE A 89 -14.83 13.04 -11.92
C ILE A 89 -15.25 14.24 -12.81
N THR A 90 -14.99 15.47 -12.38
CA THR A 90 -15.28 16.69 -13.18
C THR A 90 -14.18 17.01 -14.18
N GLY A 91 -13.01 16.37 -14.08
CA GLY A 91 -11.90 16.57 -14.99
C GLY A 91 -11.82 15.50 -16.07
N ASN A 92 -11.05 15.80 -17.11
CA ASN A 92 -10.70 14.88 -18.19
C ASN A 92 -9.30 14.31 -17.98
N ILE A 93 -9.11 13.04 -18.29
CA ILE A 93 -7.79 12.42 -18.22
C ILE A 93 -6.90 13.01 -19.33
N ASN A 94 -5.83 13.68 -18.93
CA ASN A 94 -4.81 14.16 -19.87
C ASN A 94 -3.82 13.01 -20.15
N HIS A 95 -3.96 12.38 -21.31
CA HIS A 95 -3.16 11.22 -21.71
C HIS A 95 -1.67 11.54 -21.87
N ARG A 96 -1.30 12.77 -22.26
CA ARG A 96 0.09 13.20 -22.36
C ARG A 96 0.73 13.28 -20.98
N LEU A 97 0.04 13.93 -20.03
CA LEU A 97 0.49 14.00 -18.64
C LEU A 97 0.55 12.62 -17.98
N LEU A 98 -0.44 11.76 -18.22
CA LEU A 98 -0.43 10.39 -17.73
C LEU A 98 0.77 9.60 -18.25
N SER A 99 1.13 9.78 -19.52
CA SER A 99 2.33 9.18 -20.10
C SER A 99 3.61 9.67 -19.42
N GLU A 100 3.70 10.99 -19.11
CA GLU A 100 4.86 11.54 -18.38
C GLU A 100 4.94 11.00 -16.94
N PHE A 101 3.84 10.87 -16.24
CA PHE A 101 3.80 10.24 -14.93
C PHE A 101 4.34 8.80 -14.97
N LYS A 102 3.91 8.01 -15.95
CA LYS A 102 4.30 6.59 -16.10
C LYS A 102 5.77 6.39 -16.49
N LYS A 103 6.47 7.41 -16.98
CA LYS A 103 7.91 7.32 -17.27
C LYS A 103 8.80 7.25 -16.03
N ASP A 104 8.23 7.49 -14.84
CA ASP A 104 9.00 7.50 -13.60
C ASP A 104 9.76 6.18 -13.38
N ALA A 105 11.01 6.32 -12.92
CA ALA A 105 11.91 5.19 -12.73
C ALA A 105 11.40 4.17 -11.69
N PHE A 106 10.64 4.62 -10.69
CA PHE A 106 10.06 3.74 -9.66
C PHE A 106 9.17 2.66 -10.28
N PHE A 107 8.37 3.00 -11.31
CA PHE A 107 7.46 2.03 -11.94
C PHE A 107 8.18 0.91 -12.69
N LYS A 108 9.44 1.17 -13.12
CA LYS A 108 10.30 0.18 -13.80
C LYS A 108 11.08 -0.72 -12.84
N ARG A 109 11.17 -0.36 -11.54
CA ARG A 109 11.87 -1.18 -10.53
C ARG A 109 11.19 -2.54 -10.38
N LYS A 110 12.00 -3.59 -10.28
CA LYS A 110 11.53 -4.95 -9.94
C LYS A 110 11.34 -5.06 -8.42
N PRO A 111 10.35 -5.85 -7.94
CA PRO A 111 10.28 -6.21 -6.54
C PRO A 111 11.51 -7.02 -6.07
N PRO A 112 11.90 -6.88 -4.78
CA PRO A 112 11.26 -6.07 -3.75
C PRO A 112 11.46 -4.58 -3.97
N LYS A 113 10.44 -3.77 -3.68
CA LYS A 113 10.53 -2.31 -3.77
C LYS A 113 9.55 -1.65 -2.81
N SER A 114 9.97 -0.52 -2.25
CA SER A 114 9.18 0.31 -1.36
C SER A 114 9.26 1.79 -1.76
N THR A 115 8.27 2.59 -1.37
CA THR A 115 8.19 4.03 -1.60
C THR A 115 7.40 4.73 -0.51
N GLY A 116 7.45 6.06 -0.47
CA GLY A 116 6.80 6.87 0.54
C GLY A 116 6.51 8.30 0.08
N THR A 117 6.12 9.13 1.06
CA THR A 117 5.81 10.55 0.88
C THR A 117 7.02 11.40 0.52
N ASP A 118 8.21 10.93 0.86
CA ASP A 118 9.49 11.52 0.49
C ASP A 118 9.72 11.50 -1.02
N TYR A 119 9.23 10.47 -1.70
CA TYR A 119 9.37 10.30 -3.15
C TYR A 119 8.16 10.86 -3.91
N PHE A 120 6.95 10.36 -3.63
CA PHE A 120 5.72 10.81 -4.28
C PHE A 120 5.06 11.93 -3.48
N ASN A 121 5.14 13.17 -3.95
CA ASN A 121 4.67 14.37 -3.27
C ASN A 121 4.29 15.49 -4.26
N LEU A 122 3.88 16.64 -3.75
CA LEU A 122 3.48 17.78 -4.58
C LEU A 122 4.59 18.28 -5.51
N LYS A 123 5.86 18.22 -5.05
CA LYS A 123 7.02 18.62 -5.90
C LYS A 123 7.11 17.72 -7.12
N TRP A 124 6.99 16.41 -6.95
CA TRP A 124 6.96 15.42 -8.02
C TRP A 124 5.86 15.74 -9.05
N ILE A 125 4.64 16.08 -8.61
CA ILE A 125 3.54 16.46 -9.52
C ILE A 125 3.90 17.69 -10.34
N LYS A 126 4.39 18.76 -9.68
CA LYS A 126 4.74 20.03 -10.34
C LYS A 126 5.85 19.87 -11.37
N GLU A 127 6.87 19.08 -11.07
CA GLU A 127 7.96 18.77 -12.01
C GLU A 127 7.44 18.06 -13.26
N LYS A 128 6.53 17.10 -13.12
CA LYS A 128 5.94 16.40 -14.28
C LYS A 128 5.01 17.29 -15.10
N ILE A 129 4.26 18.18 -14.46
CA ILE A 129 3.41 19.16 -15.18
C ILE A 129 4.28 20.14 -15.97
N SER A 130 5.39 20.63 -15.42
CA SER A 130 6.26 21.62 -16.09
C SER A 130 6.87 21.09 -17.39
N ILE A 131 7.06 19.78 -17.53
CA ILE A 131 7.56 19.17 -18.77
C ILE A 131 6.56 19.31 -19.94
N ASN A 132 5.28 19.46 -19.66
CA ASN A 132 4.24 19.49 -20.69
C ASN A 132 4.10 20.84 -21.41
N ASN A 133 4.66 21.93 -20.88
CA ASN A 133 4.58 23.29 -21.44
C ASN A 133 3.15 23.80 -21.77
N GLU A 134 2.11 23.15 -21.24
CA GLU A 134 0.71 23.49 -21.46
C GLU A 134 0.02 23.79 -20.13
N SER A 135 -0.90 24.74 -20.15
CA SER A 135 -1.78 24.97 -18.99
C SER A 135 -2.81 23.84 -18.94
N ILE A 136 -2.78 23.05 -17.87
CA ILE A 136 -3.72 21.95 -17.64
C ILE A 136 -4.67 22.36 -16.51
N ALA A 137 -5.98 22.19 -16.73
CA ALA A 137 -6.97 22.46 -15.70
C ALA A 137 -6.71 21.58 -14.45
N THR A 138 -6.87 22.17 -13.28
CA THR A 138 -6.51 21.48 -12.02
C THR A 138 -7.36 20.23 -11.77
N ALA A 139 -8.61 20.20 -12.24
CA ALA A 139 -9.46 19.01 -12.21
C ALA A 139 -8.96 17.89 -13.14
N ASP A 140 -8.41 18.26 -14.32
CA ASP A 140 -7.83 17.30 -15.26
C ASP A 140 -6.56 16.66 -14.69
N VAL A 141 -5.75 17.42 -13.95
CA VAL A 141 -4.62 16.88 -13.22
C VAL A 141 -5.10 15.88 -12.15
N GLN A 142 -6.13 16.21 -11.38
CA GLN A 142 -6.70 15.32 -10.37
C GLN A 142 -7.24 14.02 -10.98
N ALA A 143 -7.97 14.12 -12.08
CA ALA A 143 -8.46 12.96 -12.83
C ALA A 143 -7.30 12.09 -13.35
N THR A 144 -6.23 12.73 -13.84
CA THR A 144 -5.05 12.06 -14.38
C THR A 144 -4.24 11.36 -13.28
N LEU A 145 -4.12 11.96 -12.09
CA LEU A 145 -3.49 11.32 -10.93
C LEU A 145 -4.29 10.11 -10.46
N THR A 146 -5.62 10.20 -10.46
CA THR A 146 -6.50 9.07 -10.15
C THR A 146 -6.28 7.93 -11.16
N GLU A 147 -6.22 8.26 -12.45
CA GLU A 147 -5.99 7.28 -13.52
C GLU A 147 -4.60 6.63 -13.45
N LEU A 148 -3.58 7.38 -13.02
CA LEU A 148 -2.24 6.81 -12.76
C LEU A 148 -2.33 5.70 -11.70
N THR A 149 -2.99 5.98 -10.56
CA THR A 149 -3.17 4.98 -9.50
C THR A 149 -3.92 3.75 -10.02
N VAL A 150 -4.99 3.95 -10.80
CA VAL A 150 -5.75 2.86 -11.44
C VAL A 150 -4.84 2.02 -12.31
N ASP A 151 -4.11 2.63 -13.23
CA ASP A 151 -3.26 1.92 -14.18
C ASP A 151 -2.17 1.11 -13.49
N MET A 152 -1.52 1.68 -12.49
CA MET A 152 -0.47 0.98 -11.73
C MET A 152 -1.02 -0.24 -10.99
N ILE A 153 -2.21 -0.14 -10.42
CA ILE A 153 -2.89 -1.26 -9.76
C ILE A 153 -3.26 -2.35 -10.78
N ILE A 154 -3.85 -1.97 -11.90
CA ILE A 154 -4.25 -2.92 -12.96
C ILE A 154 -3.02 -3.64 -13.52
N ASP A 155 -1.93 -2.91 -13.81
CA ASP A 155 -0.69 -3.49 -14.32
C ASP A 155 -0.02 -4.43 -13.30
N ALA A 156 -0.14 -4.12 -12.00
CA ALA A 156 0.34 -5.02 -10.95
C ALA A 156 -0.48 -6.31 -10.88
N ILE A 157 -1.83 -6.22 -10.95
CA ILE A 157 -2.72 -7.38 -10.90
C ILE A 157 -2.51 -8.30 -12.12
N LYS A 158 -2.35 -7.72 -13.32
CA LYS A 158 -2.18 -8.48 -14.58
C LYS A 158 -0.94 -9.38 -14.62
N LYS A 159 0.03 -9.16 -13.73
CA LYS A 159 1.23 -10.01 -13.62
C LYS A 159 0.97 -11.37 -12.96
N TYR A 160 -0.23 -11.59 -12.43
CA TYR A 160 -0.59 -12.77 -11.66
C TYR A 160 -1.71 -13.57 -12.31
N PRO A 161 -1.92 -14.84 -11.88
CA PRO A 161 -2.93 -15.72 -12.49
C PRO A 161 -4.32 -15.10 -12.50
N LYS A 162 -4.99 -15.24 -13.65
CA LYS A 162 -6.32 -14.64 -13.88
C LYS A 162 -7.41 -15.22 -12.96
N GLU A 163 -7.25 -16.45 -12.50
CA GLU A 163 -8.17 -17.17 -11.62
C GLU A 163 -8.06 -16.77 -10.14
N SER A 164 -7.11 -15.87 -9.79
CA SER A 164 -6.98 -15.38 -8.42
C SER A 164 -8.19 -14.57 -7.99
N GLU A 165 -8.66 -14.79 -6.76
CA GLU A 165 -9.61 -13.89 -6.10
C GLU A 165 -8.92 -12.56 -5.78
N ILE A 166 -9.62 -11.45 -6.00
CA ILE A 166 -9.08 -10.10 -5.79
C ILE A 166 -9.93 -9.39 -4.75
N ALA A 167 -9.27 -8.84 -3.72
CA ALA A 167 -9.92 -7.95 -2.77
C ALA A 167 -9.15 -6.64 -2.61
N PHE A 168 -9.86 -5.62 -2.15
CA PHE A 168 -9.35 -4.28 -1.89
C PHE A 168 -9.56 -3.88 -0.43
N CYS A 169 -8.63 -3.13 0.12
CA CYS A 169 -8.71 -2.49 1.42
C CYS A 169 -8.02 -1.12 1.41
N GLY A 170 -7.94 -0.49 2.59
CA GLY A 170 -7.36 0.84 2.75
C GLY A 170 -8.37 1.98 2.52
N GLY A 171 -7.93 3.20 2.76
CA GLY A 171 -8.79 4.40 2.66
C GLY A 171 -9.29 4.68 1.25
N GLY A 172 -8.52 4.32 0.23
CA GLY A 172 -8.83 4.55 -1.18
C GLY A 172 -10.08 3.84 -1.68
N ILE A 173 -10.54 2.74 -1.00
CA ILE A 173 -11.81 2.09 -1.36
C ILE A 173 -13.04 3.01 -1.20
N LYS A 174 -12.90 4.09 -0.43
CA LYS A 174 -13.95 5.11 -0.24
C LYS A 174 -14.02 6.11 -1.40
N ASN A 175 -13.02 6.14 -2.26
CA ASN A 175 -13.03 6.97 -3.46
C ASN A 175 -13.82 6.25 -4.58
N ASN A 176 -15.09 6.64 -4.75
CA ASN A 176 -16.00 6.00 -5.69
C ASN A 176 -15.53 6.10 -7.14
N PHE A 177 -14.91 7.22 -7.52
CA PHE A 177 -14.40 7.42 -8.87
C PHE A 177 -13.23 6.47 -9.13
N LEU A 178 -12.24 6.43 -8.23
CA LEU A 178 -11.12 5.49 -8.30
C LEU A 178 -11.60 4.03 -8.44
N MET A 179 -12.51 3.60 -7.55
CA MET A 179 -13.01 2.22 -7.55
C MET A 179 -13.83 1.88 -8.79
N SER A 180 -14.62 2.83 -9.32
CA SER A 180 -15.37 2.63 -10.58
C SER A 180 -14.42 2.44 -11.77
N ARG A 181 -13.34 3.22 -11.85
CA ARG A 181 -12.30 3.09 -12.88
C ARG A 181 -11.57 1.74 -12.79
N ILE A 182 -11.20 1.32 -11.57
CA ILE A 182 -10.58 0.01 -11.34
C ILE A 182 -11.54 -1.11 -11.80
N LYS A 183 -12.80 -1.07 -11.37
CA LYS A 183 -13.82 -2.06 -11.74
C LYS A 183 -14.00 -2.16 -13.26
N HIS A 184 -14.10 -1.02 -13.92
CA HIS A 184 -14.24 -0.96 -15.39
C HIS A 184 -13.02 -1.59 -16.09
N LYS A 185 -11.80 -1.23 -15.72
CA LYS A 185 -10.57 -1.76 -16.37
C LYS A 185 -10.27 -3.21 -16.03
N LEU A 186 -10.61 -3.64 -14.83
CA LEU A 186 -10.35 -5.02 -14.39
C LEU A 186 -11.32 -6.01 -15.04
N ASN A 187 -12.53 -5.58 -15.31
CA ASN A 187 -13.63 -6.39 -15.86
C ASN A 187 -13.80 -7.74 -15.14
N LYS A 188 -13.76 -7.71 -13.81
CA LYS A 188 -13.85 -8.87 -12.92
C LYS A 188 -14.60 -8.50 -11.64
N LYS A 189 -15.07 -9.54 -10.94
CA LYS A 189 -15.60 -9.36 -9.59
C LYS A 189 -14.51 -8.81 -8.68
N ILE A 190 -14.82 -7.73 -7.99
CA ILE A 190 -13.99 -7.13 -6.94
C ILE A 190 -14.63 -7.46 -5.61
N ASN A 191 -13.85 -7.99 -4.67
CA ASN A 191 -14.25 -8.13 -3.29
C ASN A 191 -13.63 -7.00 -2.44
N LEU A 192 -14.20 -6.77 -1.28
CA LEU A 192 -13.57 -6.03 -0.19
C LEU A 192 -13.10 -7.01 0.88
N THR A 193 -12.21 -6.60 1.76
CA THR A 193 -11.78 -7.47 2.88
C THR A 193 -12.92 -7.84 3.82
N SER A 194 -14.00 -7.05 3.86
CA SER A 194 -15.24 -7.38 4.55
C SER A 194 -15.91 -8.65 4.01
N ASP A 195 -15.82 -8.89 2.69
CA ASP A 195 -16.32 -10.12 2.07
C ASP A 195 -15.51 -11.36 2.48
N TRP A 196 -14.30 -11.15 3.02
CA TRP A 196 -13.43 -12.17 3.58
C TRP A 196 -13.41 -12.15 5.12
N GLY A 197 -14.37 -11.47 5.74
CA GLY A 197 -14.64 -11.50 7.18
C GLY A 197 -13.99 -10.40 8.02
N ILE A 198 -13.24 -9.45 7.42
CA ILE A 198 -12.60 -8.36 8.17
C ILE A 198 -12.84 -7.02 7.48
N GLU A 199 -13.49 -6.10 8.18
CA GLU A 199 -13.66 -4.71 7.73
C GLU A 199 -12.32 -4.04 7.45
N SER A 200 -12.22 -3.30 6.33
CA SER A 200 -10.98 -2.65 5.88
C SER A 200 -10.31 -1.80 6.97
N LYS A 201 -11.09 -1.10 7.80
CA LYS A 201 -10.58 -0.25 8.88
C LYS A 201 -9.86 -1.03 10.00
N TRP A 202 -10.10 -2.35 10.12
CA TRP A 202 -9.50 -3.19 11.15
C TRP A 202 -8.30 -4.00 10.65
N VAL A 203 -8.07 -4.08 9.34
CA VAL A 203 -7.00 -4.91 8.75
C VAL A 203 -5.63 -4.51 9.29
N GLU A 204 -5.32 -3.22 9.31
CA GLU A 204 -4.03 -2.72 9.79
C GLU A 204 -3.87 -2.90 11.30
N ALA A 205 -4.92 -2.61 12.09
CA ALA A 205 -4.89 -2.81 13.53
C ALA A 205 -4.70 -4.29 13.90
N ALA A 206 -5.40 -5.20 13.23
CA ALA A 206 -5.23 -6.64 13.38
C ALA A 206 -3.81 -7.07 12.98
N GLY A 207 -3.28 -6.50 11.89
CA GLY A 207 -1.92 -6.76 11.42
C GLY A 207 -0.85 -6.40 12.45
N PHE A 208 -0.89 -5.18 12.99
CA PHE A 208 0.06 -4.75 14.03
C PHE A 208 -0.10 -5.51 15.34
N SER A 209 -1.32 -5.90 15.71
CA SER A 209 -1.57 -6.80 16.85
C SER A 209 -0.91 -8.15 16.64
N TYR A 210 -1.03 -8.73 15.45
CA TYR A 210 -0.37 -9.98 15.07
C TYR A 210 1.17 -9.87 15.11
N LEU A 211 1.75 -8.78 14.56
CA LEU A 211 3.20 -8.54 14.63
C LEU A 211 3.67 -8.39 16.08
N SER A 212 2.89 -7.69 16.92
CA SER A 212 3.18 -7.52 18.34
C SER A 212 3.18 -8.86 19.08
N LYS A 213 2.19 -9.72 18.80
CA LYS A 213 2.14 -11.07 19.36
C LYS A 213 3.34 -11.89 18.94
N LYS A 214 3.71 -11.91 17.65
CA LYS A 214 4.91 -12.60 17.16
C LYS A 214 6.17 -12.12 17.88
N ARG A 215 6.29 -10.80 18.13
CA ARG A 215 7.44 -10.22 18.85
C ARG A 215 7.49 -10.70 20.30
N ILE A 216 6.37 -10.73 21.01
CA ILE A 216 6.28 -11.22 22.39
C ILE A 216 6.62 -12.72 22.47
N ASP A 217 6.08 -13.50 21.54
CA ASP A 217 6.29 -14.95 21.43
C ASP A 217 7.68 -15.32 20.84
N LYS A 218 8.51 -14.32 20.50
CA LYS A 218 9.85 -14.49 19.90
C LYS A 218 9.84 -15.28 18.58
N ILE A 219 8.78 -15.10 17.77
CA ILE A 219 8.60 -15.78 16.49
C ILE A 219 9.19 -14.92 15.37
N TYR A 220 10.10 -15.49 14.59
CA TYR A 220 10.68 -14.86 13.41
C TYR A 220 9.66 -14.75 12.26
N SER A 221 9.85 -13.75 11.42
CA SER A 221 9.08 -13.52 10.19
C SER A 221 10.01 -13.58 8.99
N ASP A 222 9.62 -14.33 7.97
CA ASP A 222 10.36 -14.39 6.70
C ASP A 222 9.82 -13.35 5.73
N LEU A 223 10.62 -12.30 5.50
CA LEU A 223 10.27 -11.18 4.63
C LEU A 223 11.15 -11.10 3.37
N ARG A 224 11.95 -12.13 3.08
CA ARG A 224 12.86 -12.13 1.93
C ARG A 224 12.17 -11.85 0.60
N LEU A 225 10.94 -12.35 0.40
CA LEU A 225 10.12 -12.12 -0.80
C LEU A 225 9.21 -10.88 -0.71
N VAL A 226 9.33 -10.09 0.35
CA VAL A 226 8.50 -8.91 0.62
C VAL A 226 9.36 -7.66 0.67
N THR A 227 10.28 -7.58 1.64
CA THR A 227 11.16 -6.43 1.84
C THR A 227 12.59 -6.66 1.33
N GLY A 228 12.91 -7.90 0.93
CA GLY A 228 14.26 -8.25 0.49
C GLY A 228 15.25 -8.48 1.64
N SER A 229 14.78 -8.66 2.88
CA SER A 229 15.67 -8.96 4.00
C SER A 229 16.52 -10.22 3.74
N ASN A 230 17.76 -10.25 4.24
CA ASN A 230 18.69 -11.36 3.99
C ASN A 230 18.32 -12.64 4.74
N ALA A 231 17.59 -12.54 5.85
CA ALA A 231 17.18 -13.66 6.69
C ALA A 231 15.83 -13.40 7.36
N PRO A 232 15.15 -14.46 7.86
CA PRO A 232 14.01 -14.31 8.74
C PRO A 232 14.38 -13.45 9.97
N THR A 233 13.54 -12.50 10.32
CA THR A 233 13.84 -11.46 11.30
C THR A 233 12.75 -11.38 12.37
N MET A 234 13.15 -11.14 13.62
CA MET A 234 12.22 -10.85 14.72
C MET A 234 11.89 -9.36 14.69
N LEU A 235 10.69 -9.01 14.26
CA LEU A 235 10.27 -7.62 14.06
C LEU A 235 9.90 -6.93 15.37
N GLY A 236 10.27 -5.65 15.49
CA GLY A 236 9.87 -4.76 16.57
C GLY A 236 10.71 -4.84 17.85
N GLY A 237 10.58 -3.80 18.67
CA GLY A 237 11.12 -3.70 20.02
C GLY A 237 10.03 -3.80 21.07
N VAL A 238 10.38 -4.31 22.27
CA VAL A 238 9.49 -4.36 23.44
C VAL A 238 9.93 -3.30 24.43
N PHE A 239 9.05 -2.39 24.78
CA PHE A 239 9.29 -1.28 25.72
C PHE A 239 8.42 -1.52 26.97
N LEU A 240 9.10 -1.74 28.10
CA LEU A 240 8.44 -2.01 29.38
C LEU A 240 8.16 -0.69 30.11
N PRO A 241 7.07 -0.60 30.90
CA PRO A 241 6.84 0.53 31.77
C PRO A 241 7.94 0.61 32.85
N PRO A 242 8.25 1.80 33.40
CA PRO A 242 9.31 2.01 34.38
C PRO A 242 9.25 1.08 35.59
N GLU A 243 8.06 0.81 36.09
CA GLU A 243 7.83 -0.07 37.25
C GLU A 243 8.26 -1.54 37.02
N LYS A 244 8.24 -1.99 35.76
CA LYS A 244 8.70 -3.34 35.41
C LYS A 244 10.20 -3.41 35.19
N ILE A 245 10.85 -2.31 34.85
CA ILE A 245 12.32 -2.22 34.68
C ILE A 245 13.01 -2.41 36.03
N ASN A 246 12.48 -1.83 37.10
CA ASN A 246 13.04 -1.94 38.43
C ASN A 246 13.00 -3.38 38.99
N LYS A 247 12.03 -4.20 38.62
CA LYS A 247 11.96 -5.63 39.00
C LYS A 247 12.99 -6.52 38.31
N LEU A 248 13.53 -6.10 37.15
CA LEU A 248 14.54 -6.85 36.41
C LEU A 248 15.96 -6.53 36.86
N ARG A 249 16.18 -5.36 37.52
CA ARG A 249 17.48 -4.94 38.05
C ARG A 249 17.78 -5.50 39.44
N GLY A 250 16.81 -6.13 40.09
CA GLY A 250 16.94 -6.71 41.43
C GLY A 250 17.12 -8.24 41.46
N ARG A 251 17.61 -8.83 40.37
CA ARG A 251 18.00 -10.26 40.32
C ARG A 251 19.43 -10.41 39.94
#